data_eeb695512d7c9a8a33b82cf5f42af633
#
_entry.id   eeb695512d7c9a8a33b82cf5f42af633
#
_cell.length_a   1.000
_cell.length_b   1.000
_cell.length_c   1.000
_cell.angle_alpha   90.00
_cell.angle_beta   90.00
_cell.angle_gamma   90.00
#
_symmetry.space_group_name_H-M   'P 1'
#
loop_
_entity.id
_entity.type
_entity.pdbx_description
1 polymer ?
#
loop_
_entity_poly.entity_id
_entity_poly.type
_entity_poly.pdbx_seq_one_letter_code
_entity_poly.pdbx_strand_id
1 'polypeptide(L)'
;MKKLKNNPLIVLLLLVLSILVGCKENNSISAGASTLPDDDIRVMSDTFAVTSQLDSCLAISLTPDSFLLGECETHFGTIKADILAQLACPEGFVYPGNETAVVDSVCLYLYYKNWYGDSHAPLGIAVYEMDQQSLQENASYQSNILLSDYCSLVDSTCITTDSEIIIPCTPTDSSYSSETETFIPTIRIKLSDEFAQRFFRIKDFSSQKAFNQLFKGLYICTDFGASSVLYVNDITMTVFYHFTKQRPQMSDTIIHDTRAFYANEEVRQVNRYTYPNRKAILETYAQVTDTNYIVSPANIYTELTVRMDSIYNRINSQIGDTAAYRVYVNKADLTVDVLYSDSVTGRPRDNWDQPASYMMLIQKEKMDSFFSKNKVPSDSVAIVTALSATTDSLSNVTYQYKYDLSDMLTHQIRSQQQVEELTFVLVPVAVTTNSSTGAVVSVKPLQTISATCIRSANNPLTPMDIELVYAGFSRTR
;
A
#
# COMPACT_ATOMS: atom_id res chain seq x y z
N MET A 1 10.57 -64.41 50.20
CA MET A 1 10.53 -63.22 49.31
C MET A 1 11.51 -63.44 48.17
N LYS A 2 10.99 -63.83 46.97
CA LYS A 2 11.82 -64.08 45.79
C LYS A 2 12.00 -62.75 45.04
N LYS A 3 13.27 -62.34 44.87
CA LYS A 3 13.62 -61.19 44.03
C LYS A 3 13.28 -61.48 42.55
N LEU A 4 12.37 -60.69 41.99
CA LEU A 4 12.20 -60.69 40.50
C LEU A 4 13.49 -60.12 39.89
N LYS A 5 14.24 -60.95 39.13
CA LYS A 5 15.33 -60.48 38.27
C LYS A 5 14.77 -59.59 37.15
N ASN A 6 15.30 -58.38 37.05
CA ASN A 6 15.04 -57.48 35.95
C ASN A 6 15.42 -58.18 34.61
N ASN A 7 14.43 -58.61 33.89
CA ASN A 7 14.62 -59.18 32.58
C ASN A 7 14.41 -58.05 31.54
N PRO A 8 15.49 -57.58 30.87
CA PRO A 8 15.38 -56.46 29.93
C PRO A 8 14.38 -56.72 28.80
N LEU A 9 14.10 -57.99 28.52
CA LEU A 9 13.14 -58.41 27.51
C LEU A 9 11.67 -58.09 27.92
N ILE A 10 11.34 -58.12 29.22
CA ILE A 10 10.02 -57.78 29.73
C ILE A 10 9.81 -56.25 29.70
N VAL A 11 10.87 -55.49 29.97
CA VAL A 11 10.80 -54.02 29.89
C VAL A 11 10.66 -53.58 28.44
N LEU A 12 11.36 -54.24 27.51
CA LEU A 12 11.24 -53.98 26.08
C LEU A 12 9.84 -54.34 25.54
N LEU A 13 9.28 -55.49 26.02
CA LEU A 13 7.95 -55.92 25.62
C LEU A 13 6.85 -54.97 26.14
N LEU A 14 7.01 -54.44 27.34
CA LEU A 14 6.10 -53.43 27.91
C LEU A 14 6.26 -52.08 27.17
N LEU A 15 7.44 -51.71 26.73
CA LEU A 15 7.66 -50.50 25.95
C LEU A 15 7.05 -50.59 24.55
N VAL A 16 7.17 -51.78 23.91
CA VAL A 16 6.54 -52.02 22.58
C VAL A 16 5.02 -52.12 22.70
N LEU A 17 4.46 -52.62 23.82
CA LEU A 17 3.03 -52.67 24.05
C LEU A 17 2.46 -51.29 24.29
N SER A 18 3.23 -50.31 24.85
CA SER A 18 2.78 -48.92 25.04
C SER A 18 2.77 -48.14 23.74
N ILE A 19 3.50 -48.54 22.72
CA ILE A 19 3.51 -47.91 21.39
C ILE A 19 2.33 -48.38 20.52
N LEU A 20 1.74 -49.52 20.84
CA LEU A 20 0.58 -50.08 20.12
C LEU A 20 -0.77 -49.58 20.63
N VAL A 21 -0.81 -48.80 21.74
CA VAL A 21 -1.98 -48.03 22.14
C VAL A 21 -1.88 -46.65 21.47
N GLY A 22 -1.79 -46.67 20.14
CA GLY A 22 -2.03 -45.46 19.34
C GLY A 22 -3.45 -45.03 19.58
N CYS A 23 -3.62 -43.81 20.05
CA CYS A 23 -4.93 -43.15 20.10
C CYS A 23 -5.58 -43.33 18.74
N LYS A 24 -6.65 -44.12 18.69
CA LYS A 24 -7.67 -43.91 17.69
C LYS A 24 -8.20 -42.50 17.94
N GLU A 25 -7.88 -41.58 17.07
CA GLU A 25 -8.67 -40.37 16.92
C GLU A 25 -10.08 -40.79 16.55
N ASN A 26 -10.89 -40.95 17.54
CA ASN A 26 -12.32 -41.10 17.35
C ASN A 26 -13.04 -40.34 18.46
N ASN A 27 -13.65 -39.26 18.05
CA ASN A 27 -14.86 -38.72 18.67
C ASN A 27 -14.73 -38.13 20.08
N SER A 28 -13.78 -37.25 20.31
CA SER A 28 -13.88 -36.34 21.44
C SER A 28 -15.07 -35.34 21.29
N ILE A 29 -15.59 -35.20 20.07
CA ILE A 29 -16.77 -34.36 19.77
C ILE A 29 -18.08 -35.09 20.20
N SER A 30 -18.16 -36.41 20.09
CA SER A 30 -19.38 -37.15 20.46
C SER A 30 -19.54 -37.41 21.97
N ALA A 31 -18.43 -37.42 22.72
CA ALA A 31 -18.49 -37.63 24.16
C ALA A 31 -19.02 -36.41 24.95
N GLY A 32 -18.80 -35.19 24.41
CA GLY A 32 -19.36 -33.97 25.00
C GLY A 32 -20.82 -33.70 24.63
N ALA A 33 -21.25 -34.16 23.44
CA ALA A 33 -22.60 -33.94 22.93
C ALA A 33 -23.66 -34.78 23.65
N SER A 34 -23.28 -35.90 24.27
CA SER A 34 -24.23 -36.81 24.97
C SER A 34 -24.56 -36.39 26.41
N THR A 35 -23.98 -35.32 26.92
CA THR A 35 -24.18 -34.83 28.30
C THR A 35 -24.95 -33.51 28.40
N LEU A 36 -25.25 -32.89 27.27
CA LEU A 36 -26.08 -31.68 27.23
C LEU A 36 -27.51 -32.06 26.87
N PRO A 37 -28.52 -31.67 27.65
CA PRO A 37 -29.91 -31.96 27.32
C PRO A 37 -30.32 -31.16 26.09
N ASP A 38 -30.71 -31.87 25.03
CA ASP A 38 -31.44 -31.38 23.83
C ASP A 38 -31.02 -30.09 23.15
N ASP A 39 -29.74 -29.70 23.23
CA ASP A 39 -29.21 -28.65 22.35
C ASP A 39 -28.95 -29.27 20.96
N ASP A 40 -29.85 -29.05 20.03
CA ASP A 40 -29.73 -29.48 18.63
C ASP A 40 -28.64 -28.64 17.95
N ILE A 41 -27.38 -29.08 18.13
CA ILE A 41 -26.20 -28.45 17.49
C ILE A 41 -25.89 -29.23 16.22
N ARG A 42 -26.00 -28.58 15.08
CA ARG A 42 -25.65 -29.13 13.77
C ARG A 42 -24.38 -28.51 13.25
N VAL A 43 -23.34 -29.33 13.11
CA VAL A 43 -22.04 -28.88 12.52
C VAL A 43 -21.93 -29.45 11.11
N MET A 44 -21.64 -28.56 10.17
CA MET A 44 -21.55 -28.86 8.73
C MET A 44 -20.27 -28.32 8.15
N SER A 45 -19.79 -28.96 7.08
CA SER A 45 -18.64 -28.52 6.32
C SER A 45 -19.00 -28.56 4.83
N ASP A 46 -18.72 -27.49 4.14
CA ASP A 46 -18.96 -27.37 2.70
C ASP A 46 -17.85 -26.52 2.04
N THR A 47 -17.74 -26.63 0.72
CA THR A 47 -16.81 -25.85 -0.10
C THR A 47 -17.59 -25.00 -1.09
N PHE A 48 -17.25 -23.72 -1.19
CA PHE A 48 -17.93 -22.77 -2.07
C PHE A 48 -16.93 -22.15 -3.03
N ALA A 49 -17.24 -22.20 -4.31
CA ALA A 49 -16.41 -21.62 -5.35
C ALA A 49 -16.37 -20.08 -5.26
N VAL A 50 -15.19 -19.55 -5.49
CA VAL A 50 -14.93 -18.13 -5.69
C VAL A 50 -14.75 -17.89 -7.19
N THR A 51 -15.10 -16.72 -7.66
CA THR A 51 -14.74 -16.28 -9.02
C THR A 51 -13.80 -15.08 -8.93
N SER A 52 -12.95 -14.92 -9.94
CA SER A 52 -12.03 -13.79 -10.01
C SER A 52 -12.11 -13.08 -11.34
N GLN A 53 -11.85 -11.78 -11.31
CA GLN A 53 -11.68 -10.96 -12.50
C GLN A 53 -10.65 -9.87 -12.27
N LEU A 54 -10.03 -9.42 -13.37
CA LEU A 54 -9.17 -8.24 -13.33
C LEU A 54 -10.00 -6.98 -13.45
N ASP A 55 -9.68 -5.97 -12.64
CA ASP A 55 -10.25 -4.63 -12.75
C ASP A 55 -9.15 -3.57 -12.67
N SER A 56 -9.43 -2.42 -13.23
CA SER A 56 -8.53 -1.28 -13.17
C SER A 56 -8.73 -0.52 -11.87
N CYS A 57 -7.67 -0.36 -11.08
CA CYS A 57 -7.66 0.61 -10.01
C CYS A 57 -7.39 2.00 -10.60
N LEU A 58 -8.46 2.72 -10.93
CA LEU A 58 -8.35 4.05 -11.55
C LEU A 58 -7.74 5.08 -10.59
N ALA A 59 -8.03 4.96 -9.31
CA ALA A 59 -7.62 5.90 -8.29
C ALA A 59 -7.63 5.25 -6.91
N ILE A 60 -6.75 5.70 -6.06
CA ILE A 60 -6.70 5.31 -4.65
C ILE A 60 -6.34 6.54 -3.81
N SER A 61 -6.98 6.68 -2.65
CA SER A 61 -6.60 7.72 -1.70
C SER A 61 -5.22 7.43 -1.12
N LEU A 62 -4.32 8.40 -1.24
CA LEU A 62 -2.93 8.28 -0.84
C LEU A 62 -2.58 9.27 0.26
N THR A 63 -1.87 8.77 1.26
CA THR A 63 -1.07 9.56 2.20
C THR A 63 0.36 9.04 2.12
N PRO A 64 1.13 9.47 1.10
CA PRO A 64 2.41 8.86 0.79
C PRO A 64 3.47 9.19 1.85
N ASP A 65 4.28 8.18 2.20
CA ASP A 65 5.49 8.36 2.98
C ASP A 65 6.72 8.60 2.07
N SER A 66 6.57 8.34 0.77
CA SER A 66 7.51 8.66 -0.29
C SER A 66 6.76 8.86 -1.59
N PHE A 67 7.33 9.66 -2.49
CA PHE A 67 6.71 10.04 -3.75
C PHE A 67 7.45 9.40 -4.92
N LEU A 68 6.71 8.88 -5.87
CA LEU A 68 7.27 8.45 -7.14
C LEU A 68 7.42 9.65 -8.08
N LEU A 69 8.57 9.76 -8.74
CA LEU A 69 8.85 10.78 -9.74
C LEU A 69 9.57 10.15 -10.94
N GLY A 70 8.96 10.18 -12.10
CA GLY A 70 9.55 9.63 -13.31
C GLY A 70 8.57 8.91 -14.21
N GLU A 71 9.09 8.32 -15.27
CA GLU A 71 8.35 7.50 -16.21
C GLU A 71 9.14 6.22 -16.50
N CYS A 72 8.45 5.08 -16.55
CA CYS A 72 9.08 3.80 -16.85
C CYS A 72 8.10 2.87 -17.55
N GLU A 73 8.60 2.14 -18.54
CA GLU A 73 7.86 1.05 -19.17
C GLU A 73 8.03 -0.23 -18.34
N THR A 74 6.91 -0.88 -18.05
CA THR A 74 6.84 -2.16 -17.33
C THR A 74 6.09 -3.18 -18.18
N HIS A 75 6.07 -4.45 -17.79
CA HIS A 75 5.23 -5.46 -18.45
C HIS A 75 3.73 -5.13 -18.40
N PHE A 76 3.31 -4.30 -17.43
CA PHE A 76 1.93 -3.86 -17.26
C PHE A 76 1.71 -2.43 -17.80
N GLY A 77 2.48 -2.05 -18.81
CA GLY A 77 2.41 -0.75 -19.47
C GLY A 77 3.28 0.31 -18.80
N THR A 78 3.18 1.51 -19.34
CA THR A 78 3.95 2.65 -18.87
C THR A 78 3.32 3.25 -17.63
N ILE A 79 4.12 3.47 -16.61
CA ILE A 79 3.78 4.32 -15.45
C ILE A 79 4.45 5.66 -15.60
N LYS A 80 3.70 6.75 -15.41
CA LYS A 80 4.22 8.10 -15.21
C LYS A 80 3.74 8.63 -13.88
N ALA A 81 4.69 9.09 -13.06
CA ALA A 81 4.44 9.57 -11.71
C ALA A 81 4.97 10.99 -11.54
N ASP A 82 4.11 11.88 -11.05
CA ASP A 82 4.37 13.29 -10.82
C ASP A 82 3.96 13.68 -9.39
N ILE A 83 4.48 14.81 -8.89
CA ILE A 83 4.26 15.26 -7.52
C ILE A 83 3.64 16.66 -7.52
N LEU A 84 2.54 16.82 -6.79
CA LEU A 84 2.01 18.13 -6.38
C LEU A 84 2.35 18.32 -4.91
N ALA A 85 3.02 19.41 -4.55
CA ALA A 85 3.47 19.64 -3.18
C ALA A 85 3.25 21.07 -2.74
N GLN A 86 2.59 21.26 -1.59
CA GLN A 86 2.61 22.51 -0.87
C GLN A 86 3.84 22.60 0.02
N LEU A 87 4.24 23.81 0.36
CA LEU A 87 5.32 24.07 1.31
C LEU A 87 4.76 24.62 2.62
N ALA A 88 5.26 24.17 3.75
CA ALA A 88 4.89 24.62 5.07
C ALA A 88 5.27 26.10 5.26
N CYS A 89 4.33 26.87 5.75
CA CYS A 89 4.53 28.27 6.10
C CYS A 89 5.42 28.37 7.36
N PRO A 90 6.54 29.10 7.31
CA PRO A 90 7.31 29.37 8.52
C PRO A 90 6.63 30.49 9.33
N GLU A 91 5.54 30.16 10.04
CA GLU A 91 4.70 31.13 10.71
C GLU A 91 5.50 32.12 11.58
N GLY A 92 5.18 33.40 11.44
CA GLY A 92 5.86 34.48 12.14
C GLY A 92 7.27 34.82 11.62
N PHE A 93 7.74 34.15 10.55
CA PHE A 93 9.06 34.45 9.99
C PHE A 93 9.11 35.82 9.32
N VAL A 94 10.21 36.51 9.55
CA VAL A 94 10.54 37.77 8.89
C VAL A 94 11.98 37.71 8.39
N TYR A 95 12.19 38.04 7.12
CA TYR A 95 13.55 38.09 6.58
C TYR A 95 14.39 39.14 7.34
N PRO A 96 15.56 38.73 7.91
CA PRO A 96 16.48 39.69 8.51
C PRO A 96 16.96 40.73 7.51
N GLY A 97 17.30 41.93 8.02
CA GLY A 97 17.82 43.00 7.17
C GLY A 97 16.74 43.83 6.44
N ASN A 98 15.44 43.41 6.55
CA ASN A 98 14.30 44.12 5.99
C ASN A 98 14.54 44.68 4.58
N GLU A 99 14.77 46.00 4.42
CA GLU A 99 14.94 46.67 3.13
C GLU A 99 16.27 46.38 2.44
N THR A 100 17.29 45.90 3.15
CA THR A 100 18.63 45.57 2.61
C THR A 100 18.77 44.13 2.18
N ALA A 101 17.72 43.29 2.44
CA ALA A 101 17.75 41.89 2.10
C ALA A 101 17.53 41.69 0.57
N VAL A 102 18.45 40.96 -0.04
CA VAL A 102 18.43 40.61 -1.47
C VAL A 102 18.53 39.10 -1.63
N VAL A 103 17.69 38.53 -2.48
CA VAL A 103 17.77 37.12 -2.83
C VAL A 103 18.96 36.82 -3.73
N ASP A 104 19.70 35.79 -3.40
CA ASP A 104 20.81 35.29 -4.19
C ASP A 104 20.36 34.19 -5.17
N SER A 105 19.60 33.22 -4.66
CA SER A 105 19.01 32.14 -5.45
C SER A 105 17.95 31.41 -4.68
N VAL A 106 17.13 30.62 -5.37
CA VAL A 106 16.21 29.63 -4.78
C VAL A 106 16.53 28.28 -5.39
N CYS A 107 16.71 27.28 -4.54
CA CYS A 107 16.96 25.90 -4.96
C CYS A 107 15.92 24.95 -4.37
N LEU A 108 15.44 24.02 -5.19
CA LEU A 108 14.63 22.91 -4.78
C LEU A 108 15.54 21.69 -4.59
N TYR A 109 15.36 21.00 -3.48
CA TYR A 109 16.09 19.77 -3.15
C TYR A 109 15.09 18.62 -3.07
N LEU A 110 15.36 17.56 -3.84
CA LEU A 110 14.63 16.31 -3.80
C LEU A 110 15.54 15.24 -3.22
N TYR A 111 15.18 14.72 -2.07
CA TYR A 111 15.93 13.65 -1.40
C TYR A 111 15.32 12.31 -1.78
N TYR A 112 16.12 11.38 -2.28
CA TYR A 112 15.65 10.06 -2.68
C TYR A 112 16.57 8.97 -2.14
N LYS A 113 16.03 7.78 -1.90
CA LYS A 113 16.80 6.65 -1.37
C LYS A 113 16.97 5.54 -2.37
N ASN A 114 16.06 5.46 -3.34
CA ASN A 114 15.99 4.34 -4.26
C ASN A 114 15.32 4.77 -5.57
N TRP A 115 15.34 3.90 -6.55
CA TRP A 115 14.65 4.04 -7.82
C TRP A 115 14.21 2.69 -8.36
N TYR A 116 13.31 2.73 -9.32
CA TYR A 116 12.89 1.60 -10.13
C TYR A 116 13.37 1.82 -11.56
N GLY A 117 13.74 0.74 -12.28
CA GLY A 117 14.20 0.81 -13.67
C GLY A 117 15.71 0.97 -13.82
N ASP A 118 16.15 1.57 -14.94
CA ASP A 118 17.56 1.68 -15.27
C ASP A 118 18.25 2.76 -14.43
N SER A 119 19.25 2.36 -13.67
CA SER A 119 20.04 3.23 -12.80
C SER A 119 20.93 4.24 -13.55
N HIS A 120 21.20 4.00 -14.83
CA HIS A 120 22.10 4.81 -15.65
C HIS A 120 21.38 5.62 -16.72
N ALA A 121 20.07 5.39 -16.91
CA ALA A 121 19.31 6.17 -17.87
C ALA A 121 19.05 7.58 -17.35
N PRO A 122 19.37 8.62 -18.14
CA PRO A 122 19.11 9.99 -17.74
C PRO A 122 17.62 10.31 -17.74
N LEU A 123 17.18 11.12 -16.79
CA LEU A 123 15.84 11.71 -16.75
C LEU A 123 15.93 13.22 -16.48
N GLY A 124 15.06 14.00 -17.11
CA GLY A 124 14.95 15.44 -16.93
C GLY A 124 13.80 15.76 -15.99
N ILE A 125 14.06 16.67 -15.05
CA ILE A 125 13.05 17.14 -14.07
C ILE A 125 12.71 18.58 -14.38
N ALA A 126 11.43 18.85 -14.56
CA ALA A 126 10.85 20.19 -14.67
C ALA A 126 9.97 20.51 -13.44
N VAL A 127 10.00 21.77 -13.03
CA VAL A 127 9.20 22.27 -11.92
C VAL A 127 8.32 23.41 -12.38
N TYR A 128 7.05 23.32 -12.07
CA TYR A 128 6.04 24.33 -12.34
C TYR A 128 5.45 24.85 -11.04
N GLU A 129 5.08 26.12 -11.03
CA GLU A 129 4.28 26.68 -9.95
C GLU A 129 2.79 26.33 -10.15
N MET A 130 2.10 25.92 -9.10
CA MET A 130 0.65 25.75 -9.14
C MET A 130 -0.01 27.13 -9.21
N ASP A 131 -0.69 27.43 -10.32
CA ASP A 131 -1.25 28.76 -10.62
C ASP A 131 -2.78 28.80 -10.50
N GLN A 132 -3.48 27.66 -10.57
CA GLN A 132 -4.94 27.63 -10.57
C GLN A 132 -5.51 27.59 -9.13
N GLN A 133 -5.38 26.49 -8.44
CA GLN A 133 -5.84 26.37 -7.04
C GLN A 133 -4.82 25.68 -6.16
N SER A 134 -4.88 25.95 -4.85
CA SER A 134 -4.09 25.24 -3.85
C SER A 134 -4.79 23.96 -3.39
N LEU A 135 -4.02 22.98 -2.93
CA LEU A 135 -4.55 21.81 -2.25
C LEU A 135 -5.28 22.24 -0.95
N GLN A 136 -6.41 21.62 -0.65
CA GLN A 136 -7.21 21.94 0.52
C GLN A 136 -6.75 21.12 1.73
N GLU A 137 -6.61 21.77 2.87
CA GLU A 137 -6.05 21.17 4.09
C GLU A 137 -6.79 19.90 4.54
N ASN A 138 -8.11 19.88 4.47
CA ASN A 138 -8.93 18.76 4.95
C ASN A 138 -9.44 17.84 3.84
N ALA A 139 -8.91 17.98 2.61
CA ALA A 139 -9.28 17.11 1.51
C ALA A 139 -8.43 15.85 1.48
N SER A 140 -9.04 14.74 1.07
CA SER A 140 -8.35 13.51 0.67
C SER A 140 -8.22 13.52 -0.84
N TYR A 141 -7.01 13.26 -1.32
CA TYR A 141 -6.69 13.27 -2.75
C TYR A 141 -6.44 11.85 -3.25
N GLN A 142 -6.93 11.59 -4.44
CA GLN A 142 -6.69 10.32 -5.13
C GLN A 142 -5.52 10.46 -6.11
N SER A 143 -4.89 9.33 -6.45
CA SER A 143 -3.73 9.28 -7.33
C SER A 143 -3.97 9.74 -8.78
N ASN A 144 -5.22 9.90 -9.19
CA ASN A 144 -5.61 10.35 -10.54
C ASN A 144 -6.08 11.82 -10.57
N ILE A 145 -5.63 12.64 -9.62
CA ILE A 145 -5.97 14.06 -9.55
C ILE A 145 -5.85 14.75 -10.93
N LEU A 146 -6.82 15.58 -11.26
CA LEU A 146 -6.83 16.30 -12.53
C LEU A 146 -5.86 17.49 -12.45
N LEU A 147 -4.77 17.40 -13.18
CA LEU A 147 -3.67 18.38 -13.10
C LEU A 147 -4.10 19.79 -13.52
N SER A 148 -4.99 19.93 -14.52
CA SER A 148 -5.50 21.22 -15.01
C SER A 148 -6.21 22.06 -13.95
N ASP A 149 -6.68 21.45 -12.87
CA ASP A 149 -7.32 22.18 -11.76
C ASP A 149 -6.28 22.92 -10.90
N TYR A 150 -5.02 22.54 -10.99
CA TYR A 150 -3.93 23.04 -10.14
C TYR A 150 -2.85 23.78 -10.92
N CYS A 151 -2.56 23.36 -12.15
CA CYS A 151 -1.49 23.91 -12.96
C CYS A 151 -1.90 24.04 -14.42
N SER A 152 -1.70 25.24 -15.01
CA SER A 152 -1.99 25.53 -16.42
C SER A 152 -0.95 24.99 -17.37
N LEU A 153 0.26 24.64 -16.88
CA LEU A 153 1.41 24.14 -17.66
C LEU A 153 1.80 25.07 -18.83
N VAL A 154 1.73 26.37 -18.61
CA VAL A 154 2.24 27.37 -19.57
C VAL A 154 3.68 27.72 -19.24
N ASP A 155 4.43 28.25 -20.21
CA ASP A 155 5.84 28.61 -20.02
C ASP A 155 6.07 29.56 -18.84
N SER A 156 5.13 30.48 -18.58
CA SER A 156 5.22 31.40 -17.45
C SER A 156 5.05 30.75 -16.07
N THR A 157 4.54 29.52 -15.99
CA THR A 157 4.46 28.75 -14.75
C THR A 157 5.62 27.79 -14.57
N CYS A 158 6.40 27.53 -15.62
CA CYS A 158 7.65 26.79 -15.51
C CYS A 158 8.69 27.65 -14.78
N ILE A 159 9.16 27.14 -13.67
CA ILE A 159 10.12 27.87 -12.80
C ILE A 159 11.54 27.30 -12.84
N THR A 160 11.79 26.29 -13.67
CA THR A 160 13.12 25.83 -14.06
C THR A 160 13.53 26.56 -15.36
N THR A 161 14.78 27.00 -15.45
CA THR A 161 15.29 27.61 -16.68
C THR A 161 15.49 26.56 -17.76
N ASP A 162 16.10 25.44 -17.39
CA ASP A 162 16.28 24.23 -18.16
C ASP A 162 15.92 23.05 -17.26
N SER A 163 15.51 21.91 -17.84
CA SER A 163 15.26 20.71 -17.05
C SER A 163 16.55 20.22 -16.42
N GLU A 164 16.50 19.93 -15.12
CA GLU A 164 17.64 19.32 -14.44
C GLU A 164 17.78 17.87 -14.90
N ILE A 165 18.86 17.58 -15.63
CA ILE A 165 19.13 16.22 -16.11
C ILE A 165 19.92 15.48 -15.06
N ILE A 166 19.40 14.38 -14.60
CA ILE A 166 20.01 13.51 -13.60
C ILE A 166 20.14 12.07 -14.08
N ILE A 167 21.04 11.34 -13.46
CA ILE A 167 21.18 9.89 -13.58
C ILE A 167 20.93 9.30 -12.19
N PRO A 168 19.99 8.36 -12.01
CA PRO A 168 19.58 7.88 -10.69
C PRO A 168 20.72 7.42 -9.78
N CYS A 169 21.72 6.72 -10.32
CA CYS A 169 22.89 6.28 -9.55
C CYS A 169 23.98 7.37 -9.36
N THR A 170 23.81 8.56 -9.96
CA THR A 170 24.78 9.66 -9.86
C THR A 170 24.04 10.94 -9.48
N PRO A 171 23.71 11.13 -8.19
CA PRO A 171 22.99 12.32 -7.74
C PRO A 171 23.80 13.61 -7.99
N THR A 172 23.09 14.72 -8.18
CA THR A 172 23.72 16.02 -8.42
C THR A 172 24.30 16.64 -7.15
N ASP A 173 23.81 16.18 -5.98
CA ASP A 173 24.25 16.63 -4.66
C ASP A 173 24.06 15.49 -3.64
N SER A 174 24.54 15.70 -2.41
CA SER A 174 24.32 14.77 -1.31
C SER A 174 24.20 15.53 0.01
N SER A 175 23.24 15.11 0.84
CA SER A 175 23.04 15.66 2.18
C SER A 175 23.42 14.64 3.23
N TYR A 176 24.21 15.05 4.22
CA TYR A 176 24.60 14.19 5.31
C TYR A 176 23.45 14.08 6.34
N SER A 177 23.01 12.86 6.63
CA SER A 177 22.06 12.57 7.72
C SER A 177 22.82 12.16 8.97
N SER A 178 22.68 12.94 10.02
CA SER A 178 23.24 12.61 11.33
C SER A 178 22.52 11.44 12.04
N GLU A 179 21.28 11.15 11.67
CA GLU A 179 20.53 10.03 12.24
C GLU A 179 21.00 8.68 11.73
N THR A 180 21.33 8.61 10.44
CA THR A 180 21.77 7.36 9.79
C THR A 180 23.29 7.31 9.58
N GLU A 181 24.00 8.39 9.89
CA GLU A 181 25.44 8.57 9.64
C GLU A 181 25.82 8.31 8.16
N THR A 182 24.90 8.62 7.24
CA THR A 182 25.06 8.37 5.80
C THR A 182 24.77 9.62 4.97
N PHE A 183 25.30 9.62 3.76
CA PHE A 183 24.93 10.62 2.74
C PHE A 183 23.68 10.18 2.00
N ILE A 184 22.67 11.04 1.95
CA ILE A 184 21.42 10.82 1.22
C ILE A 184 21.59 11.41 -0.17
N PRO A 185 21.38 10.64 -1.24
CA PRO A 185 21.34 11.14 -2.60
C PRO A 185 20.33 12.27 -2.73
N THR A 186 20.76 13.38 -3.35
CA THR A 186 19.94 14.58 -3.43
C THR A 186 20.03 15.15 -4.85
N ILE A 187 18.90 15.59 -5.37
CA ILE A 187 18.82 16.36 -6.60
C ILE A 187 18.65 17.82 -6.19
N ARG A 188 19.57 18.66 -6.65
CA ARG A 188 19.51 20.10 -6.43
C ARG A 188 19.11 20.78 -7.72
N ILE A 189 17.96 21.42 -7.76
CA ILE A 189 17.41 22.13 -8.90
C ILE A 189 17.47 23.63 -8.59
N LYS A 190 18.24 24.40 -9.35
CA LYS A 190 18.20 25.87 -9.25
C LYS A 190 16.95 26.35 -9.97
N LEU A 191 16.10 27.07 -9.25
CA LEU A 191 14.91 27.70 -9.82
C LEU A 191 15.29 29.04 -10.51
N SER A 192 14.44 29.50 -11.44
CA SER A 192 14.72 30.71 -12.23
C SER A 192 14.87 31.95 -11.34
N ASP A 193 15.73 32.86 -11.77
CA ASP A 193 15.98 34.08 -11.02
C ASP A 193 14.72 34.96 -10.95
N GLU A 194 13.84 34.89 -11.96
CA GLU A 194 12.54 35.57 -11.95
C GLU A 194 11.62 35.02 -10.85
N PHE A 195 11.53 33.70 -10.74
CA PHE A 195 10.78 33.06 -9.65
C PHE A 195 11.40 33.42 -8.29
N ALA A 196 12.71 33.38 -8.15
CA ALA A 196 13.41 33.69 -6.91
C ALA A 196 13.08 35.09 -6.42
N GLN A 197 13.13 36.09 -7.32
CA GLN A 197 12.78 37.47 -6.97
C GLN A 197 11.31 37.63 -6.60
N ARG A 198 10.41 36.96 -7.30
CA ARG A 198 8.98 37.01 -7.03
C ARG A 198 8.63 36.33 -5.70
N PHE A 199 9.17 35.14 -5.46
CA PHE A 199 8.95 34.41 -4.22
C PHE A 199 9.51 35.14 -2.99
N PHE A 200 10.68 35.76 -3.11
CA PHE A 200 11.32 36.53 -2.03
C PHE A 200 10.50 37.77 -1.61
N ARG A 201 9.62 38.28 -2.48
CA ARG A 201 8.70 39.37 -2.15
C ARG A 201 7.54 38.96 -1.25
N ILE A 202 7.31 37.66 -1.07
CA ILE A 202 6.30 37.16 -0.11
C ILE A 202 6.79 37.51 1.29
N LYS A 203 5.99 38.28 2.02
CA LYS A 203 6.28 38.73 3.39
C LYS A 203 5.20 38.33 4.40
N ASP A 204 4.06 37.86 3.92
CA ASP A 204 2.98 37.40 4.79
C ASP A 204 3.11 35.93 5.11
N PHE A 205 3.76 35.67 6.22
CA PHE A 205 3.88 34.35 6.85
C PHE A 205 3.05 34.26 8.14
N SER A 206 1.91 34.94 8.18
CA SER A 206 1.04 34.94 9.37
C SER A 206 0.29 33.63 9.58
N SER A 207 0.07 32.87 8.53
CA SER A 207 -0.59 31.56 8.58
C SER A 207 -0.38 30.77 7.28
N GLN A 208 -0.52 29.44 7.33
CA GLN A 208 -0.48 28.59 6.13
C GLN A 208 -1.50 29.03 5.08
N LYS A 209 -2.70 29.44 5.50
CA LYS A 209 -3.75 29.91 4.60
C LYS A 209 -3.35 31.20 3.86
N ALA A 210 -2.78 32.18 4.56
CA ALA A 210 -2.30 33.42 3.95
C ALA A 210 -1.15 33.13 2.95
N PHE A 211 -0.22 32.28 3.35
CA PHE A 211 0.88 31.86 2.49
C PHE A 211 0.38 31.15 1.23
N ASN A 212 -0.59 30.23 1.33
CA ASN A 212 -1.15 29.50 0.18
C ASN A 212 -1.94 30.42 -0.79
N GLN A 213 -2.37 31.60 -0.37
CA GLN A 213 -2.97 32.58 -1.28
C GLN A 213 -1.92 33.25 -2.19
N LEU A 214 -0.68 33.37 -1.71
CA LEU A 214 0.44 33.99 -2.41
C LEU A 214 1.28 32.96 -3.18
N PHE A 215 1.36 31.74 -2.67
CA PHE A 215 2.08 30.63 -3.25
C PHE A 215 1.31 29.32 -3.04
N LYS A 216 0.75 28.77 -4.11
CA LYS A 216 -0.17 27.61 -4.01
C LYS A 216 0.53 26.27 -3.90
N GLY A 217 1.80 26.20 -4.31
CA GLY A 217 2.60 24.98 -4.30
C GLY A 217 3.37 24.75 -5.60
N LEU A 218 3.99 23.60 -5.68
CA LEU A 218 4.83 23.14 -6.79
C LEU A 218 4.19 21.92 -7.47
N TYR A 219 4.33 21.84 -8.79
CA TYR A 219 4.16 20.64 -9.57
C TYR A 219 5.52 20.21 -10.12
N ILE A 220 5.96 19.02 -9.75
CA ILE A 220 7.26 18.46 -10.10
C ILE A 220 7.02 17.25 -11.00
N CYS A 221 7.56 17.25 -12.20
CA CYS A 221 7.37 16.19 -13.17
C CYS A 221 8.66 15.90 -13.94
N THR A 222 8.66 14.82 -14.71
CA THR A 222 9.69 14.55 -15.70
C THR A 222 9.21 14.94 -17.10
N ASP A 223 10.06 15.60 -17.85
CA ASP A 223 9.83 16.00 -19.23
C ASP A 223 10.75 15.27 -20.22
N PHE A 224 11.73 14.54 -19.71
CA PHE A 224 12.68 13.75 -20.48
C PHE A 224 13.00 12.44 -19.76
N GLY A 225 13.18 11.36 -20.53
CA GLY A 225 13.52 10.02 -20.04
C GLY A 225 12.31 9.22 -19.60
N ALA A 226 12.25 7.93 -19.97
CA ALA A 226 11.15 7.03 -19.69
C ALA A 226 11.65 5.63 -19.25
N SER A 227 12.76 5.58 -18.51
CA SER A 227 13.41 4.32 -18.12
C SER A 227 13.59 4.16 -16.63
N SER A 228 13.25 5.16 -15.83
CA SER A 228 13.38 5.08 -14.37
C SER A 228 12.36 5.96 -13.63
N VAL A 229 12.04 5.53 -12.41
CA VAL A 229 11.20 6.25 -11.47
C VAL A 229 11.92 6.33 -10.14
N LEU A 230 12.08 7.54 -9.62
CA LEU A 230 12.72 7.80 -8.32
C LEU A 230 11.72 7.65 -7.17
N TYR A 231 12.19 7.20 -6.02
CA TYR A 231 11.46 7.23 -4.75
C TYR A 231 11.93 8.41 -3.92
N VAL A 232 11.23 9.55 -4.06
CA VAL A 232 11.52 10.81 -3.37
C VAL A 232 10.94 10.75 -1.97
N ASN A 233 11.78 10.95 -0.95
CA ASN A 233 11.36 10.88 0.45
C ASN A 233 11.03 12.26 1.04
N ASP A 234 11.80 13.28 0.65
CA ASP A 234 11.64 14.63 1.16
C ASP A 234 11.81 15.66 0.04
N ILE A 235 11.10 16.77 0.16
CA ILE A 235 11.13 17.91 -0.75
C ILE A 235 11.36 19.17 0.07
N THR A 236 12.44 19.89 -0.23
CA THR A 236 12.78 21.13 0.48
C THR A 236 13.12 22.22 -0.52
N MET A 237 12.51 23.37 -0.40
CA MET A 237 12.90 24.57 -1.15
C MET A 237 13.65 25.53 -0.25
N THR A 238 14.88 25.90 -0.65
CA THR A 238 15.73 26.80 0.14
C THR A 238 15.96 28.11 -0.61
N VAL A 239 15.66 29.19 0.07
CA VAL A 239 15.96 30.56 -0.36
C VAL A 239 17.31 30.97 0.21
N PHE A 240 18.25 31.32 -0.64
CA PHE A 240 19.54 31.90 -0.29
C PHE A 240 19.47 33.40 -0.48
N TYR A 241 19.85 34.16 0.53
CA TYR A 241 19.79 35.62 0.50
C TYR A 241 20.90 36.24 1.33
N HIS A 242 21.20 37.52 1.08
CA HIS A 242 22.09 38.27 1.90
C HIS A 242 21.45 39.61 2.33
N PHE A 243 21.94 40.17 3.41
CA PHE A 243 21.54 41.48 3.87
C PHE A 243 22.69 42.23 4.52
N THR A 244 22.61 43.57 4.54
CA THR A 244 23.61 44.41 5.17
C THR A 244 23.25 44.64 6.64
N LYS A 245 24.13 44.21 7.54
CA LYS A 245 24.05 44.51 8.95
C LYS A 245 24.84 45.73 9.29
N GLN A 246 24.14 46.82 9.64
CA GLN A 246 24.77 48.04 10.13
C GLN A 246 25.42 47.80 11.49
N ARG A 247 26.65 48.29 11.68
CA ARG A 247 27.38 48.23 12.95
C ARG A 247 27.72 49.63 13.40
N PRO A 248 27.25 50.10 14.57
CA PRO A 248 27.64 51.36 15.14
C PRO A 248 29.20 51.44 15.25
N GLN A 249 29.79 52.44 14.65
CA GLN A 249 31.26 52.72 14.69
C GLN A 249 32.15 51.72 13.96
N MET A 250 31.60 50.85 13.12
CA MET A 250 32.32 49.89 12.26
C MET A 250 31.76 49.92 10.85
N SER A 251 32.50 49.38 9.87
CA SER A 251 31.96 49.19 8.54
C SER A 251 30.83 48.19 8.51
N ASP A 252 29.84 48.45 7.66
CA ASP A 252 28.72 47.54 7.42
C ASP A 252 29.23 46.18 6.98
N THR A 253 28.52 45.12 7.41
CA THR A 253 28.90 43.73 7.08
C THR A 253 27.79 43.08 6.29
N ILE A 254 28.10 42.46 5.18
CA ILE A 254 27.17 41.59 4.43
C ILE A 254 27.10 40.26 5.14
N ILE A 255 25.87 39.83 5.46
CA ILE A 255 25.57 38.53 6.06
C ILE A 255 24.80 37.71 5.04
N HIS A 256 25.32 36.54 4.73
CA HIS A 256 24.59 35.53 3.93
C HIS A 256 23.81 34.62 4.86
N ASP A 257 22.57 34.32 4.50
CA ASP A 257 21.67 33.50 5.31
C ASP A 257 20.74 32.68 4.39
N THR A 258 20.05 31.71 4.95
CA THR A 258 19.16 30.82 4.21
C THR A 258 17.84 30.63 4.91
N ARG A 259 16.78 30.38 4.14
CA ARG A 259 15.49 29.97 4.69
C ARG A 259 14.97 28.76 3.91
N ALA A 260 14.77 27.64 4.62
CA ALA A 260 14.18 26.44 4.05
C ALA A 260 12.63 26.43 4.26
N PHE A 261 11.94 25.91 3.26
CA PHE A 261 10.50 25.64 3.23
C PHE A 261 10.34 24.16 2.92
N TYR A 262 9.59 23.44 3.76
CA TYR A 262 9.48 21.99 3.71
C TYR A 262 8.12 21.56 3.19
N ALA A 263 8.10 20.55 2.32
CA ALA A 263 6.89 19.80 2.05
C ALA A 263 6.81 18.64 3.07
N ASN A 264 6.18 18.89 4.21
CA ASN A 264 6.09 17.98 5.34
C ASN A 264 4.62 17.58 5.63
N GLU A 265 4.37 16.87 6.72
CA GLU A 265 3.04 16.40 7.12
C GLU A 265 2.04 17.52 7.45
N GLU A 266 2.52 18.75 7.71
CA GLU A 266 1.67 19.91 8.02
C GLU A 266 0.94 20.43 6.77
N VAL A 267 1.40 20.07 5.57
CA VAL A 267 0.86 20.51 4.28
C VAL A 267 0.46 19.37 3.39
N ARG A 268 -0.29 19.66 2.34
CA ARG A 268 -0.76 18.63 1.42
C ARG A 268 0.23 18.35 0.31
N GLN A 269 0.37 17.07 0.03
CA GLN A 269 1.18 16.54 -1.05
C GLN A 269 0.40 15.42 -1.73
N VAL A 270 0.47 15.35 -3.06
CA VAL A 270 -0.22 14.35 -3.86
C VAL A 270 0.75 13.72 -4.84
N ASN A 271 0.81 12.41 -4.87
CA ASN A 271 1.50 11.68 -5.92
C ASN A 271 0.47 11.29 -6.99
N ARG A 272 0.64 11.83 -8.18
CA ARG A 272 -0.23 11.57 -9.32
C ARG A 272 0.34 10.45 -10.17
N TYR A 273 -0.50 9.46 -10.50
CA TYR A 273 -0.12 8.37 -11.41
C TYR A 273 -0.92 8.42 -12.70
N THR A 274 -0.24 8.22 -13.80
CA THR A 274 -0.83 8.11 -15.13
C THR A 274 -0.36 6.81 -15.78
N TYR A 275 -1.31 6.09 -16.36
CA TYR A 275 -1.07 4.84 -17.07
C TYR A 275 -1.67 4.93 -18.48
N PRO A 276 -0.94 5.44 -19.48
CA PRO A 276 -1.47 5.70 -20.81
C PRO A 276 -2.07 4.46 -21.48
N ASN A 277 -1.46 3.29 -21.28
CA ASN A 277 -1.82 2.03 -21.94
C ASN A 277 -2.66 1.09 -21.06
N ARG A 278 -3.13 1.52 -19.87
CA ARG A 278 -3.83 0.66 -18.91
C ARG A 278 -4.95 -0.17 -19.52
N LYS A 279 -5.82 0.44 -20.33
CA LYS A 279 -6.97 -0.25 -20.91
C LYS A 279 -6.54 -1.40 -21.82
N ALA A 280 -5.60 -1.17 -22.72
CA ALA A 280 -5.11 -2.20 -23.65
C ALA A 280 -4.39 -3.34 -22.89
N ILE A 281 -3.64 -3.00 -21.85
CA ILE A 281 -2.97 -3.98 -20.99
C ILE A 281 -4.00 -4.82 -20.24
N LEU A 282 -5.00 -4.20 -19.63
CA LEU A 282 -6.08 -4.90 -18.93
C LEU A 282 -6.82 -5.87 -19.87
N GLU A 283 -7.18 -5.41 -21.07
CA GLU A 283 -7.84 -6.26 -22.09
C GLU A 283 -6.96 -7.45 -22.50
N THR A 284 -5.65 -7.26 -22.60
CA THR A 284 -4.69 -8.34 -22.91
C THR A 284 -4.63 -9.38 -21.80
N TYR A 285 -4.45 -8.96 -20.55
CA TYR A 285 -4.33 -9.87 -19.42
C TYR A 285 -5.66 -10.48 -18.98
N ALA A 286 -6.80 -9.85 -19.26
CA ALA A 286 -8.12 -10.42 -19.02
C ALA A 286 -8.43 -11.65 -19.89
N GLN A 287 -7.68 -11.88 -20.98
CA GLN A 287 -7.79 -13.11 -21.78
C GLN A 287 -7.09 -14.32 -21.12
N VAL A 288 -6.25 -14.09 -20.11
CA VAL A 288 -5.55 -15.17 -19.42
C VAL A 288 -6.49 -15.73 -18.34
N THR A 289 -6.85 -17.01 -18.45
CA THR A 289 -7.89 -17.61 -17.60
C THR A 289 -7.35 -18.30 -16.35
N ASP A 290 -6.05 -18.63 -16.33
CA ASP A 290 -5.41 -19.38 -15.24
C ASP A 290 -4.67 -18.49 -14.22
N THR A 291 -4.50 -17.21 -14.55
CA THR A 291 -3.69 -16.27 -13.78
C THR A 291 -4.38 -14.93 -13.65
N ASN A 292 -4.30 -14.32 -12.47
CA ASN A 292 -4.69 -12.95 -12.22
C ASN A 292 -3.49 -12.14 -11.73
N TYR A 293 -3.60 -10.81 -11.78
CA TYR A 293 -2.51 -9.89 -11.48
C TYR A 293 -2.96 -8.78 -10.53
N ILE A 294 -2.03 -8.36 -9.69
CA ILE A 294 -2.21 -7.22 -8.79
C ILE A 294 -0.98 -6.34 -8.97
N VAL A 295 -1.16 -5.17 -9.57
CA VAL A 295 -0.09 -4.27 -9.99
C VAL A 295 -0.18 -2.95 -9.23
N SER A 296 0.87 -2.61 -8.50
CA SER A 296 0.97 -1.33 -7.76
C SER A 296 1.96 -0.38 -8.45
N PRO A 297 1.82 0.93 -8.16
CA PRO A 297 0.73 1.56 -7.42
C PRO A 297 -0.52 1.77 -8.29
N ALA A 298 -1.71 1.52 -7.75
CA ALA A 298 -3.00 1.89 -8.32
C ALA A 298 -3.17 1.60 -9.84
N ASN A 299 -2.82 0.37 -10.29
CA ASN A 299 -2.89 0.03 -11.72
C ASN A 299 -3.97 -1.06 -12.00
N ILE A 300 -3.63 -2.32 -11.82
CA ILE A 300 -4.53 -3.46 -12.04
C ILE A 300 -4.69 -4.19 -10.72
N TYR A 301 -5.93 -4.46 -10.33
CA TYR A 301 -6.24 -5.25 -9.15
C TYR A 301 -7.07 -6.47 -9.53
N THR A 302 -7.09 -7.46 -8.65
CA THR A 302 -7.94 -8.63 -8.80
C THR A 302 -9.13 -8.50 -7.86
N GLU A 303 -10.32 -8.64 -8.43
CA GLU A 303 -11.55 -8.79 -7.69
C GLU A 303 -11.87 -10.26 -7.47
N LEU A 304 -12.35 -10.60 -6.28
CA LEU A 304 -12.85 -11.92 -5.91
C LEU A 304 -14.32 -11.79 -5.53
N THR A 305 -15.16 -12.64 -6.11
CA THR A 305 -16.59 -12.64 -5.83
C THR A 305 -17.02 -13.96 -5.21
N VAL A 306 -17.73 -13.86 -4.09
CA VAL A 306 -18.33 -14.97 -3.33
C VAL A 306 -19.82 -14.92 -3.48
N ARG A 307 -20.43 -16.00 -3.95
CA ARG A 307 -21.88 -16.16 -4.13
C ARG A 307 -22.55 -16.46 -2.79
N MET A 308 -23.05 -15.43 -2.15
CA MET A 308 -23.72 -15.55 -0.84
C MET A 308 -25.05 -16.29 -0.92
N ASP A 309 -25.78 -16.15 -2.04
CA ASP A 309 -27.01 -16.90 -2.30
C ASP A 309 -26.79 -18.42 -2.23
N SER A 310 -25.67 -18.91 -2.79
CA SER A 310 -25.31 -20.32 -2.73
C SER A 310 -25.03 -20.78 -1.29
N ILE A 311 -24.33 -19.95 -0.50
CA ILE A 311 -24.07 -20.21 0.93
C ILE A 311 -25.38 -20.25 1.71
N TYR A 312 -26.28 -19.26 1.55
CA TYR A 312 -27.58 -19.23 2.23
C TYR A 312 -28.43 -20.45 1.88
N ASN A 313 -28.55 -20.78 0.59
CA ASN A 313 -29.31 -21.92 0.15
C ASN A 313 -28.78 -23.24 0.74
N ARG A 314 -27.47 -23.39 0.82
CA ARG A 314 -26.83 -24.57 1.40
C ARG A 314 -27.07 -24.67 2.90
N ILE A 315 -26.86 -23.58 3.63
CA ILE A 315 -27.11 -23.52 5.07
C ILE A 315 -28.59 -23.85 5.37
N ASN A 316 -29.53 -23.23 4.64
CA ASN A 316 -30.95 -23.47 4.82
C ASN A 316 -31.34 -24.92 4.53
N SER A 317 -30.72 -25.56 3.52
CA SER A 317 -31.01 -26.94 3.17
C SER A 317 -30.52 -27.95 4.24
N GLN A 318 -29.45 -27.63 4.97
CA GLN A 318 -28.80 -28.53 5.92
C GLN A 318 -29.23 -28.29 7.37
N ILE A 319 -29.34 -27.04 7.78
CA ILE A 319 -29.69 -26.67 9.15
C ILE A 319 -31.22 -26.54 9.29
N GLY A 320 -31.94 -26.21 8.21
CA GLY A 320 -33.35 -25.88 8.23
C GLY A 320 -33.59 -24.37 8.33
N ASP A 321 -34.76 -23.98 8.86
CA ASP A 321 -35.12 -22.56 8.95
C ASP A 321 -34.13 -21.78 9.81
N THR A 322 -33.34 -20.90 9.18
CA THR A 322 -32.37 -20.01 9.86
C THR A 322 -33.03 -19.04 10.84
N ALA A 323 -34.36 -18.85 10.77
CA ALA A 323 -35.10 -18.12 11.81
C ALA A 323 -35.18 -18.89 13.13
N ALA A 324 -35.12 -20.22 13.08
CA ALA A 324 -35.15 -21.08 14.25
C ALA A 324 -33.75 -21.35 14.84
N TYR A 325 -32.70 -21.13 14.07
CA TYR A 325 -31.31 -21.39 14.46
C TYR A 325 -30.46 -20.11 14.44
N ARG A 326 -29.45 -20.06 15.31
CA ARG A 326 -28.35 -19.10 15.20
C ARG A 326 -27.22 -19.80 14.49
N VAL A 327 -26.82 -19.27 13.34
CA VAL A 327 -25.72 -19.80 12.55
C VAL A 327 -24.44 -19.06 12.89
N TYR A 328 -23.37 -19.80 13.11
CA TYR A 328 -22.01 -19.30 13.30
C TYR A 328 -21.08 -20.02 12.34
N VAL A 329 -20.22 -19.25 11.71
CA VAL A 329 -19.13 -19.79 10.91
C VAL A 329 -17.93 -19.97 11.83
N ASN A 330 -17.47 -21.21 11.94
CA ASN A 330 -16.35 -21.58 12.80
C ASN A 330 -15.01 -21.53 12.05
N LYS A 331 -15.07 -21.69 10.72
CA LYS A 331 -13.94 -21.64 9.82
C LYS A 331 -14.41 -21.20 8.44
N ALA A 332 -13.71 -20.26 7.84
CA ALA A 332 -13.94 -19.85 6.45
C ALA A 332 -12.61 -19.46 5.80
N ASP A 333 -11.82 -20.46 5.44
CA ASP A 333 -10.49 -20.27 4.91
C ASP A 333 -10.55 -20.01 3.40
N LEU A 334 -9.97 -18.89 2.98
CA LEU A 334 -9.68 -18.57 1.60
C LEU A 334 -8.17 -18.51 1.41
N THR A 335 -7.63 -19.33 0.51
CA THR A 335 -6.22 -19.33 0.16
C THR A 335 -6.01 -18.79 -1.25
N VAL A 336 -5.12 -17.82 -1.38
CA VAL A 336 -4.72 -17.23 -2.66
C VAL A 336 -3.29 -17.65 -2.95
N ASP A 337 -3.10 -18.52 -3.93
CA ASP A 337 -1.79 -19.01 -4.36
C ASP A 337 -1.06 -17.96 -5.18
N VAL A 338 0.21 -17.71 -4.83
CA VAL A 338 1.09 -16.77 -5.52
C VAL A 338 2.02 -17.51 -6.46
N LEU A 339 2.02 -17.13 -7.73
CA LEU A 339 2.88 -17.69 -8.77
C LEU A 339 4.18 -16.88 -8.85
N TYR A 340 5.07 -17.11 -7.88
CA TYR A 340 6.29 -16.31 -7.72
C TYR A 340 7.49 -16.80 -8.52
N SER A 341 7.58 -18.09 -8.80
CA SER A 341 8.69 -18.66 -9.53
C SER A 341 8.30 -19.12 -10.92
N ASP A 342 9.21 -18.97 -11.88
CA ASP A 342 9.11 -19.67 -13.14
C ASP A 342 9.18 -21.18 -12.86
N SER A 343 8.12 -21.90 -13.22
CA SER A 343 8.00 -23.35 -13.03
C SER A 343 9.08 -24.15 -13.77
N VAL A 344 9.74 -23.54 -14.76
CA VAL A 344 10.78 -24.19 -15.59
C VAL A 344 12.18 -23.95 -15.02
N THR A 345 12.47 -22.74 -14.53
CA THR A 345 13.82 -22.35 -14.08
C THR A 345 13.99 -22.32 -12.57
N GLY A 346 12.88 -22.32 -11.80
CA GLY A 346 12.89 -22.16 -10.34
C GLY A 346 13.44 -20.80 -9.86
N ARG A 347 13.68 -19.86 -10.79
CA ARG A 347 14.19 -18.52 -10.47
C ARG A 347 13.04 -17.58 -10.21
N PRO A 348 13.20 -16.63 -9.26
CA PRO A 348 12.29 -15.51 -9.17
C PRO A 348 12.23 -14.83 -10.54
N ARG A 349 11.03 -14.50 -10.98
CA ARG A 349 10.86 -13.60 -12.12
C ARG A 349 11.58 -12.28 -11.81
N ASP A 350 11.78 -11.44 -12.80
CA ASP A 350 12.53 -10.19 -12.66
C ASP A 350 12.09 -9.34 -11.45
N ASN A 351 12.92 -8.41 -10.98
CA ASN A 351 12.71 -7.65 -9.74
C ASN A 351 11.35 -6.94 -9.60
N TRP A 352 10.63 -6.71 -10.69
CA TRP A 352 9.29 -6.12 -10.71
C TRP A 352 8.17 -7.11 -10.35
N ASP A 353 8.44 -8.43 -10.44
CA ASP A 353 7.50 -9.52 -10.09
C ASP A 353 7.57 -9.91 -8.59
N GLN A 354 8.16 -9.09 -7.76
CA GLN A 354 8.20 -9.38 -6.32
C GLN A 354 6.78 -9.28 -5.74
N PRO A 355 6.24 -10.35 -5.17
CA PRO A 355 4.93 -10.30 -4.54
C PRO A 355 4.95 -9.35 -3.35
N ALA A 356 3.85 -8.67 -3.12
CA ALA A 356 3.71 -7.78 -1.98
C ALA A 356 3.89 -8.55 -0.65
N SER A 357 4.65 -7.99 0.29
CA SER A 357 4.85 -8.62 1.61
C SER A 357 3.54 -8.76 2.39
N TYR A 358 2.60 -7.83 2.16
CA TYR A 358 1.26 -7.86 2.76
C TYR A 358 0.21 -7.61 1.68
N MET A 359 -0.87 -8.39 1.76
CA MET A 359 -2.02 -8.25 0.87
C MET A 359 -3.28 -8.09 1.71
N MET A 360 -4.06 -7.08 1.40
CA MET A 360 -5.35 -6.82 2.05
C MET A 360 -6.47 -7.33 1.15
N LEU A 361 -7.38 -8.12 1.74
CA LEU A 361 -8.68 -8.44 1.17
C LEU A 361 -9.69 -7.49 1.77
N ILE A 362 -10.33 -6.65 0.95
CA ILE A 362 -11.29 -5.65 1.40
C ILE A 362 -12.56 -5.69 0.57
N GLN A 363 -13.72 -5.47 1.19
CA GLN A 363 -14.96 -5.29 0.45
C GLN A 363 -14.84 -4.11 -0.52
N LYS A 364 -15.12 -4.34 -1.81
CA LYS A 364 -14.92 -3.35 -2.88
C LYS A 364 -15.56 -1.98 -2.56
N GLU A 365 -16.80 -2.01 -2.08
CA GLU A 365 -17.56 -0.80 -1.73
C GLU A 365 -17.01 -0.01 -0.52
N LYS A 366 -16.14 -0.62 0.27
CA LYS A 366 -15.55 0.00 1.47
C LYS A 366 -14.14 0.55 1.23
N MET A 367 -13.48 0.17 0.13
CA MET A 367 -12.07 0.47 -0.15
C MET A 367 -11.76 1.97 -0.07
N ASP A 368 -12.50 2.82 -0.79
CA ASP A 368 -12.26 4.27 -0.78
C ASP A 368 -12.45 4.89 0.61
N SER A 369 -13.52 4.49 1.30
CA SER A 369 -13.80 4.99 2.66
C SER A 369 -12.82 4.48 3.70
N PHE A 370 -12.18 3.35 3.45
CA PHE A 370 -11.15 2.77 4.31
C PHE A 370 -9.87 3.60 4.25
N PHE A 371 -9.34 3.81 3.07
CA PHE A 371 -8.08 4.54 2.89
C PHE A 371 -8.23 6.05 3.13
N SER A 372 -9.31 6.67 2.63
CA SER A 372 -9.53 8.11 2.84
C SER A 372 -9.71 8.52 4.30
N LYS A 373 -10.11 7.60 5.16
CA LYS A 373 -10.30 7.82 6.60
C LYS A 373 -9.21 7.20 7.46
N ASN A 374 -8.12 6.69 6.86
CA ASN A 374 -7.02 6.02 7.55
C ASN A 374 -7.49 4.97 8.57
N LYS A 375 -8.44 4.12 8.16
CA LYS A 375 -8.99 3.09 9.04
C LYS A 375 -7.98 1.97 9.29
N VAL A 376 -8.09 1.34 10.44
CA VAL A 376 -7.37 0.10 10.77
C VAL A 376 -8.22 -1.09 10.33
N PRO A 377 -7.63 -2.19 9.83
CA PRO A 377 -8.35 -3.39 9.44
C PRO A 377 -9.22 -3.94 10.56
N SER A 378 -10.39 -4.45 10.18
CA SER A 378 -11.29 -5.20 11.06
C SER A 378 -11.84 -6.38 10.28
N ASP A 379 -11.98 -7.52 10.93
CA ASP A 379 -12.36 -8.80 10.32
C ASP A 379 -13.73 -8.78 9.62
N SER A 380 -14.54 -7.76 9.89
CA SER A 380 -15.83 -7.56 9.22
C SER A 380 -15.77 -6.76 7.91
N VAL A 381 -14.68 -6.03 7.64
CA VAL A 381 -14.56 -5.13 6.47
C VAL A 381 -13.32 -5.43 5.63
N ALA A 382 -12.19 -5.65 6.27
CA ALA A 382 -10.91 -5.85 5.62
C ALA A 382 -9.99 -6.74 6.46
N ILE A 383 -9.31 -7.67 5.81
CA ILE A 383 -8.36 -8.58 6.42
C ILE A 383 -7.01 -8.39 5.74
N VAL A 384 -5.96 -8.19 6.54
CA VAL A 384 -4.59 -8.07 6.06
C VAL A 384 -3.81 -9.32 6.43
N THR A 385 -3.14 -9.91 5.46
CA THR A 385 -2.29 -11.07 5.70
C THR A 385 -0.90 -10.87 5.11
N ALA A 386 0.10 -11.46 5.76
CA ALA A 386 1.46 -11.50 5.24
C ALA A 386 1.61 -12.62 4.21
N LEU A 387 2.50 -12.43 3.26
CA LEU A 387 2.93 -13.49 2.35
C LEU A 387 3.56 -14.63 3.17
N SER A 388 3.01 -15.82 3.03
CA SER A 388 3.52 -17.03 3.68
C SER A 388 4.14 -17.96 2.67
N ALA A 389 5.24 -18.62 3.05
CA ALA A 389 5.88 -19.68 2.27
C ALA A 389 5.66 -21.01 2.97
N THR A 390 5.23 -22.01 2.23
CA THR A 390 5.13 -23.40 2.71
C THR A 390 5.99 -24.30 1.85
N THR A 391 6.72 -25.21 2.48
CA THR A 391 7.57 -26.16 1.78
C THR A 391 6.97 -27.57 1.91
N ASP A 392 6.76 -28.23 0.79
CA ASP A 392 6.28 -29.62 0.77
C ASP A 392 7.40 -30.63 1.08
N SER A 393 7.04 -31.92 1.16
CA SER A 393 7.99 -33.01 1.41
C SER A 393 9.01 -33.22 0.29
N LEU A 394 8.79 -32.64 -0.89
CA LEU A 394 9.68 -32.67 -2.06
C LEU A 394 10.55 -31.41 -2.16
N SER A 395 10.53 -30.55 -1.14
CA SER A 395 11.23 -29.25 -1.10
C SER A 395 10.72 -28.22 -2.11
N ASN A 396 9.50 -28.36 -2.64
CA ASN A 396 8.87 -27.31 -3.42
C ASN A 396 8.33 -26.24 -2.49
N VAL A 397 8.65 -24.99 -2.78
CA VAL A 397 8.14 -23.82 -2.01
C VAL A 397 6.94 -23.23 -2.73
N THR A 398 5.84 -23.14 -2.01
CA THR A 398 4.63 -22.44 -2.46
C THR A 398 4.42 -21.18 -1.62
N TYR A 399 4.02 -20.10 -2.29
CA TYR A 399 3.74 -18.81 -1.66
C TYR A 399 2.24 -18.56 -1.67
N GLN A 400 1.69 -18.07 -0.55
CA GLN A 400 0.26 -17.95 -0.36
C GLN A 400 -0.10 -16.76 0.53
N TYR A 401 -1.26 -16.17 0.26
CA TYR A 401 -1.99 -15.33 1.21
C TYR A 401 -3.19 -16.10 1.74
N LYS A 402 -3.33 -16.17 3.07
CA LYS A 402 -4.42 -16.90 3.73
C LYS A 402 -5.32 -15.94 4.49
N TYR A 403 -6.62 -16.05 4.25
CA TYR A 403 -7.64 -15.21 4.86
C TYR A 403 -8.64 -16.07 5.61
N ASP A 404 -8.94 -15.67 6.86
CA ASP A 404 -10.06 -16.23 7.63
C ASP A 404 -11.25 -15.28 7.50
N LEU A 405 -12.27 -15.72 6.79
CA LEU A 405 -13.51 -14.96 6.55
C LEU A 405 -14.61 -15.27 7.54
N SER A 406 -14.34 -16.02 8.62
CA SER A 406 -15.34 -16.55 9.56
C SER A 406 -16.22 -15.47 10.16
N ASP A 407 -15.62 -14.40 10.67
CA ASP A 407 -16.37 -13.29 11.29
C ASP A 407 -17.17 -12.50 10.25
N MET A 408 -16.58 -12.25 9.09
CA MET A 408 -17.24 -11.53 8.00
C MET A 408 -18.46 -12.28 7.47
N LEU A 409 -18.33 -13.58 7.21
CA LEU A 409 -19.43 -14.41 6.76
C LEU A 409 -20.47 -14.62 7.84
N THR A 410 -20.07 -14.79 9.11
CA THR A 410 -21.01 -14.84 10.25
C THR A 410 -21.84 -13.57 10.32
N HIS A 411 -21.21 -12.41 10.23
CA HIS A 411 -21.90 -11.12 10.24
C HIS A 411 -22.89 -11.03 9.07
N GLN A 412 -22.49 -11.42 7.87
CA GLN A 412 -23.32 -11.35 6.68
C GLN A 412 -24.48 -12.35 6.72
N ILE A 413 -24.25 -13.60 7.15
CA ILE A 413 -25.30 -14.63 7.30
C ILE A 413 -26.36 -14.21 8.32
N ARG A 414 -25.96 -13.48 9.37
CA ARG A 414 -26.85 -13.01 10.43
C ARG A 414 -27.48 -11.65 10.15
N SER A 415 -27.06 -10.97 9.11
CA SER A 415 -27.61 -9.68 8.70
C SER A 415 -29.08 -9.81 8.26
N GLN A 416 -29.89 -8.80 8.59
CA GLN A 416 -31.24 -8.70 8.06
C GLN A 416 -31.26 -8.33 6.56
N GLN A 417 -30.18 -7.74 6.06
CA GLN A 417 -29.99 -7.43 4.64
C GLN A 417 -29.08 -8.49 4.03
N GLN A 418 -29.69 -9.52 3.46
CA GLN A 418 -28.96 -10.53 2.71
C GLN A 418 -28.58 -9.96 1.35
N VAL A 419 -27.30 -10.10 0.99
CA VAL A 419 -26.78 -9.75 -0.34
C VAL A 419 -26.65 -11.03 -1.18
N GLU A 420 -26.80 -10.94 -2.48
CA GLU A 420 -26.63 -12.09 -3.39
C GLU A 420 -25.16 -12.49 -3.52
N GLU A 421 -24.27 -11.50 -3.48
CA GLU A 421 -22.84 -11.71 -3.62
C GLU A 421 -22.03 -10.71 -2.79
N LEU A 422 -20.82 -11.10 -2.42
CA LEU A 422 -19.81 -10.23 -1.81
C LEU A 422 -18.63 -10.13 -2.77
N THR A 423 -18.32 -8.90 -3.17
CA THR A 423 -17.14 -8.62 -4.00
C THR A 423 -16.04 -8.00 -3.15
N PHE A 424 -14.87 -8.60 -3.23
CA PHE A 424 -13.65 -8.18 -2.57
C PHE A 424 -12.63 -7.70 -3.59
N VAL A 425 -11.70 -6.88 -3.14
CA VAL A 425 -10.52 -6.48 -3.90
C VAL A 425 -9.27 -6.88 -3.14
N LEU A 426 -8.31 -7.45 -3.84
CA LEU A 426 -6.96 -7.70 -3.33
C LEU A 426 -6.11 -6.45 -3.54
N VAL A 427 -5.69 -5.82 -2.44
CA VAL A 427 -4.91 -4.58 -2.45
C VAL A 427 -3.55 -4.83 -1.80
N PRO A 428 -2.43 -4.61 -2.52
CA PRO A 428 -1.11 -4.66 -1.91
C PRO A 428 -0.93 -3.48 -0.97
N VAL A 429 -0.46 -3.75 0.26
CA VAL A 429 -0.39 -2.75 1.32
C VAL A 429 0.94 -2.74 2.05
N ALA A 430 1.31 -1.56 2.53
CA ALA A 430 2.34 -1.37 3.54
C ALA A 430 1.67 -1.36 4.92
N VAL A 431 2.22 -2.12 5.86
CA VAL A 431 1.67 -2.29 7.21
C VAL A 431 2.66 -1.76 8.23
N THR A 432 2.19 -0.88 9.10
CA THR A 432 2.94 -0.44 10.27
C THR A 432 2.37 -1.12 11.51
N THR A 433 3.24 -1.73 12.30
CA THR A 433 2.87 -2.41 13.54
C THR A 433 3.48 -1.70 14.74
N ASN A 434 2.79 -1.77 15.86
CA ASN A 434 3.36 -1.36 17.14
C ASN A 434 4.45 -2.35 17.55
N SER A 435 5.67 -1.88 17.76
CA SER A 435 6.85 -2.72 18.08
C SER A 435 6.71 -3.53 19.36
N SER A 436 5.90 -3.06 20.31
CA SER A 436 5.73 -3.71 21.63
C SER A 436 4.62 -4.74 21.63
N THR A 437 3.53 -4.52 20.86
CA THR A 437 2.33 -5.37 20.88
C THR A 437 2.14 -6.19 19.61
N GLY A 438 2.85 -5.86 18.53
CA GLY A 438 2.63 -6.43 17.20
C GLY A 438 1.31 -6.01 16.53
N ALA A 439 0.50 -5.19 17.19
CA ALA A 439 -0.78 -4.74 16.65
C ALA A 439 -0.59 -3.83 15.42
N VAL A 440 -1.43 -4.01 14.41
CA VAL A 440 -1.45 -3.14 13.23
C VAL A 440 -1.96 -1.76 13.64
N VAL A 441 -1.18 -0.71 13.39
CA VAL A 441 -1.52 0.68 13.71
C VAL A 441 -1.83 1.50 12.47
N SER A 442 -1.31 1.11 11.31
CA SER A 442 -1.58 1.78 10.04
C SER A 442 -1.49 0.81 8.87
N VAL A 443 -2.36 0.99 7.90
CA VAL A 443 -2.32 0.27 6.62
C VAL A 443 -2.48 1.29 5.50
N LYS A 444 -1.50 1.35 4.60
CA LYS A 444 -1.50 2.25 3.44
C LYS A 444 -1.37 1.43 2.16
N PRO A 445 -1.96 1.87 1.04
CA PRO A 445 -1.72 1.21 -0.25
C PRO A 445 -0.23 1.19 -0.57
N LEU A 446 0.25 0.08 -1.12
CA LEU A 446 1.64 -0.05 -1.52
C LEU A 446 1.93 0.91 -2.68
N GLN A 447 2.98 1.72 -2.53
CA GLN A 447 3.37 2.74 -3.51
C GLN A 447 4.61 2.39 -4.31
N THR A 448 5.25 1.27 -4.00
CA THR A 448 6.35 0.76 -4.81
C THR A 448 5.82 0.12 -6.09
N ILE A 449 6.55 0.28 -7.18
CA ILE A 449 6.24 -0.40 -8.44
C ILE A 449 6.52 -1.88 -8.24
N SER A 450 5.47 -2.69 -8.28
CA SER A 450 5.55 -4.14 -8.13
C SER A 450 4.34 -4.83 -8.75
N ALA A 451 4.47 -6.12 -9.04
CA ALA A 451 3.38 -6.94 -9.51
C ALA A 451 3.35 -8.27 -8.75
N THR A 452 2.18 -8.65 -8.27
CA THR A 452 1.91 -9.96 -7.70
C THR A 452 1.08 -10.76 -8.69
N CYS A 453 1.63 -11.89 -9.12
CA CYS A 453 0.97 -12.85 -9.98
C CYS A 453 0.32 -13.92 -9.10
N ILE A 454 -0.98 -14.12 -9.23
CA ILE A 454 -1.74 -15.11 -8.45
C ILE A 454 -2.45 -16.10 -9.36
N ARG A 455 -2.72 -17.28 -8.84
CA ARG A 455 -3.59 -18.23 -9.52
C ARG A 455 -5.01 -17.65 -9.60
N SER A 456 -5.60 -17.70 -10.79
CA SER A 456 -6.98 -17.28 -10.99
C SER A 456 -7.94 -18.19 -10.22
N ALA A 457 -8.99 -17.63 -9.63
CA ALA A 457 -10.06 -18.39 -9.04
C ALA A 457 -10.81 -19.25 -10.09
N ASN A 458 -10.77 -18.83 -11.34
CA ASN A 458 -11.40 -19.53 -12.46
C ASN A 458 -10.48 -20.61 -13.10
N ASN A 459 -9.33 -20.92 -12.50
CA ASN A 459 -8.42 -21.94 -13.00
C ASN A 459 -9.12 -23.31 -13.05
N PRO A 460 -9.18 -23.98 -14.22
CA PRO A 460 -10.00 -25.19 -14.37
C PRO A 460 -9.39 -26.40 -13.64
N LEU A 461 -8.09 -26.39 -13.34
CA LEU A 461 -7.40 -27.51 -12.69
C LEU A 461 -7.38 -27.38 -11.16
N THR A 462 -7.29 -26.15 -10.68
CA THR A 462 -7.18 -25.85 -9.24
C THR A 462 -7.98 -24.56 -8.97
N PRO A 463 -9.32 -24.66 -8.94
CA PRO A 463 -10.17 -23.51 -8.64
C PRO A 463 -9.91 -22.99 -7.23
N MET A 464 -10.18 -21.72 -7.00
CA MET A 464 -10.11 -21.13 -5.67
C MET A 464 -11.46 -21.31 -4.98
N ASP A 465 -11.43 -21.85 -3.78
CA ASP A 465 -12.61 -22.17 -3.00
C ASP A 465 -12.50 -21.62 -1.58
N ILE A 466 -13.63 -21.44 -0.92
CA ILE A 466 -13.73 -21.18 0.51
C ILE A 466 -14.14 -22.48 1.20
N GLU A 467 -13.30 -22.97 2.10
CA GLU A 467 -13.64 -24.06 3.00
C GLU A 467 -14.46 -23.50 4.18
N LEU A 468 -15.74 -23.82 4.24
CA LEU A 468 -16.66 -23.31 5.24
C LEU A 468 -17.04 -24.41 6.23
N VAL A 469 -16.76 -24.19 7.51
CA VAL A 469 -17.30 -24.98 8.63
C VAL A 469 -18.22 -24.10 9.45
N TYR A 470 -19.48 -24.50 9.62
CA TYR A 470 -20.46 -23.73 10.33
C TYR A 470 -21.32 -24.58 11.26
N ALA A 471 -21.86 -23.96 12.28
CA ALA A 471 -22.74 -24.62 13.26
C ALA A 471 -24.06 -23.86 13.39
N GLY A 472 -25.16 -24.61 13.39
CA GLY A 472 -26.48 -24.13 13.75
C GLY A 472 -26.83 -24.49 15.19
N PHE A 473 -27.24 -23.50 15.98
CA PHE A 473 -27.72 -23.70 17.37
C PHE A 473 -29.19 -23.38 17.45
N SER A 474 -29.97 -24.29 18.06
CA SER A 474 -31.37 -24.04 18.32
C SER A 474 -31.56 -22.76 19.15
N ARG A 475 -32.49 -21.91 18.72
CA ARG A 475 -32.92 -20.78 19.55
C ARG A 475 -33.81 -21.37 20.63
N THR A 476 -33.28 -21.63 21.82
CA THR A 476 -34.11 -21.99 22.99
C THR A 476 -35.23 -20.96 23.16
N ARG A 477 -36.44 -21.44 23.22
CA ARG A 477 -37.66 -20.65 23.45
C ARG A 477 -37.62 -19.96 24.81
#